data_dfa6d21e6c3bd3f3cc9fd5f292b6219a
#
_entry.id   dfa6d21e6c3bd3f3cc9fd5f292b6219a
#
_cell.length_a   1.000
_cell.length_b   1.000
_cell.length_c   1.000
_cell.angle_alpha   90.00
_cell.angle_beta   90.00
_cell.angle_gamma   90.00
#
_symmetry.space_group_name_H-M   'P 1'
#
loop_
_entity.id
_entity.type
_entity.pdbx_description
1 polymer ?
#
loop_
_entity_poly.entity_id
_entity_poly.type
_entity_poly.pdbx_seq_one_letter_code
_entity_poly.pdbx_strand_id
1 'polypeptide(L)'
;CSADQGKFLQYHRALYANQPQENTGVWSTDVLGILGQAAGITSKEFTSCVNDMSYQGWVNNVAAAGAKANVNSTPTVFINGKEIDRQSEYFDAAKFKAAVELG
;
A
#
# COMPACT_ATOMS: atom_id res chain seq x y z
N CYS A 1 10.50 -2.02 6.29
CA CYS A 1 11.52 -3.08 6.14
C CYS A 1 12.21 -3.04 4.76
N SER A 2 11.46 -3.16 3.67
CA SER A 2 12.07 -3.15 2.32
C SER A 2 12.70 -1.81 1.94
N ALA A 3 12.11 -0.71 2.38
CA ALA A 3 12.65 0.63 2.19
C ALA A 3 14.00 0.82 2.89
N ASP A 4 14.18 0.24 4.08
CA ASP A 4 15.45 0.29 4.82
C ASP A 4 16.60 -0.39 4.05
N GLN A 5 16.25 -1.32 3.15
CA GLN A 5 17.17 -2.03 2.29
C GLN A 5 17.34 -1.37 0.90
N GLY A 6 16.71 -0.22 0.68
CA GLY A 6 16.71 0.44 -0.63
C GLY A 6 15.96 -0.33 -1.73
N LYS A 7 15.00 -1.19 -1.35
CA LYS A 7 14.30 -2.11 -2.25
C LYS A 7 12.78 -1.97 -2.21
N PHE A 8 12.27 -0.81 -1.81
CA PHE A 8 10.83 -0.59 -1.69
C PHE A 8 10.09 -0.88 -3.00
N LEU A 9 10.51 -0.29 -4.12
CA LEU A 9 9.81 -0.44 -5.40
C LEU A 9 9.82 -1.89 -5.91
N GLN A 10 10.95 -2.56 -5.78
CA GLN A 10 11.10 -3.96 -6.19
C GLN A 10 10.18 -4.87 -5.38
N TYR A 11 10.12 -4.65 -4.06
CA TYR A 11 9.27 -5.42 -3.17
C TYR A 11 7.79 -5.12 -3.39
N HIS A 12 7.43 -3.85 -3.55
CA HIS A 12 6.07 -3.42 -3.89
C HIS A 12 5.56 -4.12 -5.16
N ARG A 13 6.38 -4.15 -6.21
CA ARG A 13 6.05 -4.85 -7.47
C ARG A 13 5.90 -6.36 -7.27
N ALA A 14 6.77 -6.98 -6.47
CA ALA A 14 6.69 -8.41 -6.18
C ALA A 14 5.41 -8.76 -5.43
N LEU A 15 4.99 -7.94 -4.46
CA LEU A 15 3.75 -8.13 -3.73
C LEU A 15 2.53 -8.05 -4.66
N TYR A 16 2.45 -7.02 -5.51
CA TYR A 16 1.34 -6.89 -6.46
C TYR A 16 1.33 -7.99 -7.54
N ALA A 17 2.49 -8.43 -8.02
CA ALA A 17 2.59 -9.51 -8.99
C ALA A 17 2.09 -10.85 -8.43
N ASN A 18 2.10 -11.02 -7.10
CA ASN A 18 1.66 -12.22 -6.40
C ASN A 18 0.45 -11.96 -5.50
N GLN A 19 -0.34 -10.94 -5.81
CA GLN A 19 -1.49 -10.54 -5.01
C GLN A 19 -2.52 -11.67 -4.92
N PRO A 20 -2.82 -12.18 -3.69
CA PRO A 20 -3.85 -13.21 -3.50
C PRO A 20 -5.24 -12.58 -3.53
N GLN A 21 -6.27 -13.43 -3.51
CA GLN A 21 -7.62 -12.98 -3.20
C GLN A 21 -7.70 -12.41 -1.79
N GLU A 22 -8.61 -11.45 -1.60
CA GLU A 22 -8.83 -10.82 -0.30
C GLU A 22 -9.20 -11.84 0.78
N ASN A 23 -8.75 -11.60 2.00
CA ASN A 23 -9.09 -12.37 3.19
C ASN A 23 -8.70 -13.86 3.13
N THR A 24 -7.69 -14.23 2.34
CA THR A 24 -7.21 -15.61 2.25
C THR A 24 -6.11 -15.97 3.26
N GLY A 25 -5.55 -14.98 3.98
CA GLY A 25 -4.49 -15.19 4.97
C GLY A 25 -3.15 -15.64 4.39
N VAL A 26 -2.91 -15.43 3.10
CA VAL A 26 -1.69 -15.89 2.40
C VAL A 26 -0.42 -15.18 2.87
N TRP A 27 -0.53 -13.92 3.33
CA TRP A 27 0.60 -13.08 3.72
C TRP A 27 1.20 -13.48 5.08
N SER A 28 1.74 -14.70 5.19
CA SER A 28 2.55 -15.08 6.35
C SER A 28 3.93 -14.43 6.30
N THR A 29 4.63 -14.38 7.44
CA THR A 29 6.01 -13.88 7.49
C THR A 29 6.95 -14.66 6.59
N ASP A 30 6.72 -15.98 6.44
CA ASP A 30 7.50 -16.84 5.53
C ASP A 30 7.30 -16.43 4.07
N VAL A 31 6.05 -16.24 3.64
CA VAL A 31 5.72 -15.79 2.28
C VAL A 31 6.30 -14.40 2.01
N LEU A 32 6.18 -13.48 2.95
CA LEU A 32 6.75 -12.14 2.84
C LEU A 32 8.28 -12.18 2.71
N GLY A 33 8.93 -13.08 3.42
CA GLY A 33 10.38 -13.32 3.32
C GLY A 33 10.78 -13.86 1.96
N ILE A 34 10.04 -14.84 1.43
CA ILE A 34 10.28 -15.42 0.09
C ILE A 34 10.14 -14.34 -1.00
N LEU A 35 9.11 -13.51 -0.93
CA LEU A 35 8.92 -12.40 -1.86
C LEU A 35 10.04 -11.35 -1.74
N GLY A 36 10.59 -11.16 -0.54
CA GLY A 36 11.77 -10.35 -0.34
C GLY A 36 12.96 -10.86 -1.14
N GLN A 37 13.23 -12.16 -1.08
CA GLN A 37 14.30 -12.79 -1.88
C GLN A 37 14.06 -12.59 -3.38
N ALA A 38 12.83 -12.78 -3.86
CA ALA A 38 12.48 -12.54 -5.26
C ALA A 38 12.70 -11.07 -5.67
N ALA A 39 12.56 -10.13 -4.74
CA ALA A 39 12.84 -8.71 -4.95
C ALA A 39 14.34 -8.35 -4.79
N GLY A 40 15.20 -9.32 -4.52
CA GLY A 40 16.64 -9.11 -4.34
C GLY A 40 17.04 -8.70 -2.92
N ILE A 41 16.21 -8.95 -1.92
CA ILE A 41 16.51 -8.65 -0.51
C ILE A 41 16.98 -9.92 0.18
N THR A 42 18.27 -9.96 0.54
CA THR A 42 18.92 -11.13 1.15
C THR A 42 19.43 -10.87 2.57
N SER A 43 19.20 -9.69 3.12
CA SER A 43 19.72 -9.30 4.43
C SER A 43 18.93 -9.94 5.57
N LYS A 44 19.64 -10.26 6.66
CA LYS A 44 19.02 -10.74 7.90
C LYS A 44 18.19 -9.65 8.59
N GLU A 45 18.59 -8.39 8.41
CA GLU A 45 17.90 -7.23 8.93
C GLU A 45 16.48 -7.12 8.38
N PHE A 46 16.29 -7.41 7.08
CA PHE A 46 14.96 -7.45 6.48
C PHE A 46 14.10 -8.57 7.11
N THR A 47 14.65 -9.77 7.23
CA THR A 47 13.94 -10.91 7.81
C THR A 47 13.53 -10.64 9.26
N SER A 48 14.44 -10.11 10.06
CA SER A 48 14.14 -9.73 11.45
C SER A 48 13.07 -8.64 11.52
N CYS A 49 13.17 -7.60 10.69
CA CYS A 49 12.20 -6.53 10.63
C CYS A 49 10.78 -7.04 10.32
N VAL A 50 10.66 -7.98 9.38
CA VAL A 50 9.37 -8.59 9.02
C VAL A 50 8.86 -9.48 10.17
N ASN A 51 9.69 -10.35 10.72
CA ASN A 51 9.29 -11.27 11.78
C ASN A 51 8.89 -10.55 13.07
N ASP A 52 9.61 -9.48 13.40
CA ASP A 52 9.38 -8.68 14.59
C ASP A 52 8.26 -7.65 14.40
N MET A 53 7.71 -7.54 13.19
CA MET A 53 6.71 -6.52 12.83
C MET A 53 7.15 -5.12 13.27
N SER A 54 8.41 -4.75 12.96
CA SER A 54 9.06 -3.54 13.49
C SER A 54 8.32 -2.24 13.16
N TYR A 55 7.54 -2.21 12.09
CA TYR A 55 6.76 -1.04 11.68
C TYR A 55 5.27 -1.11 12.02
N GLN A 56 4.85 -2.06 12.87
CA GLN A 56 3.44 -2.22 13.24
C GLN A 56 2.85 -0.92 13.83
N GLY A 57 3.59 -0.26 14.71
CA GLY A 57 3.15 1.00 15.30
C GLY A 57 2.94 2.10 14.26
N TRP A 58 3.86 2.20 13.31
CA TRP A 58 3.74 3.16 12.20
C TRP A 58 2.52 2.85 11.32
N VAL A 59 2.31 1.59 10.97
CA VAL A 59 1.15 1.15 10.18
C VAL A 59 -0.16 1.47 10.90
N ASN A 60 -0.24 1.18 12.19
CA ASN A 60 -1.41 1.50 13.01
C ASN A 60 -1.68 3.01 13.06
N ASN A 61 -0.65 3.83 13.17
CA ASN A 61 -0.77 5.28 13.17
C ASN A 61 -1.25 5.82 11.81
N VAL A 62 -0.76 5.27 10.71
CA VAL A 62 -1.21 5.63 9.35
C VAL A 62 -2.68 5.27 9.16
N ALA A 63 -3.08 4.06 9.58
CA ALA A 63 -4.47 3.63 9.51
C ALA A 63 -5.40 4.53 10.34
N ALA A 64 -4.98 4.89 11.56
CA ALA A 64 -5.73 5.80 12.43
C ALA A 64 -5.85 7.20 11.81
N ALA A 65 -4.77 7.71 11.21
CA ALA A 65 -4.79 9.00 10.51
C ALA A 65 -5.74 8.99 9.30
N GLY A 66 -5.76 7.90 8.53
CA GLY A 66 -6.70 7.70 7.43
C GLY A 66 -8.16 7.73 7.90
N ALA A 67 -8.47 6.98 8.95
CA ALA A 67 -9.82 6.97 9.54
C ALA A 67 -10.23 8.35 10.05
N LYS A 68 -9.32 9.08 10.70
CA LYS A 68 -9.55 10.45 11.17
C LYS A 68 -9.80 11.44 10.02
N ALA A 69 -9.19 11.20 8.86
CA ALA A 69 -9.41 11.97 7.64
C ALA A 69 -10.63 11.50 6.83
N ASN A 70 -11.47 10.62 7.39
CA ASN A 70 -12.65 10.02 6.74
C ASN A 70 -12.32 9.19 5.50
N VAL A 71 -11.12 8.62 5.43
CA VAL A 71 -10.73 7.66 4.40
C VAL A 71 -11.17 6.27 4.85
N ASN A 72 -12.40 5.86 4.45
CA ASN A 72 -13.06 4.65 4.95
C ASN A 72 -13.29 3.58 3.88
N SER A 73 -12.90 3.84 2.65
CA SER A 73 -13.08 2.92 1.53
C SER A 73 -12.01 3.13 0.47
N THR A 74 -11.86 2.14 -0.41
CA THR A 74 -10.91 2.18 -1.53
C THR A 74 -11.66 2.12 -2.86
N PRO A 75 -11.26 2.91 -3.84
CA PRO A 75 -10.31 4.01 -3.73
C PRO A 75 -10.90 5.23 -3.01
N THR A 76 -10.06 6.10 -2.48
CA THR A 76 -10.44 7.43 -1.99
C THR A 76 -9.50 8.44 -2.63
N VAL A 77 -10.04 9.41 -3.35
CA VAL A 77 -9.26 10.34 -4.16
C VAL A 77 -9.54 11.77 -3.75
N PHE A 78 -8.48 12.47 -3.35
CA PHE A 78 -8.49 13.89 -3.08
C PHE A 78 -7.71 14.65 -4.15
N ILE A 79 -8.23 15.77 -4.57
CA ILE A 79 -7.53 16.73 -5.43
C ILE A 79 -7.47 18.05 -4.68
N ASN A 80 -6.29 18.55 -4.42
CA ASN A 80 -6.06 19.75 -3.62
C ASN A 80 -6.83 19.76 -2.28
N GLY A 81 -6.83 18.61 -1.59
CA GLY A 81 -7.45 18.45 -0.27
C GLY A 81 -8.95 18.26 -0.26
N LYS A 82 -9.60 18.21 -1.42
CA LYS A 82 -11.05 17.99 -1.56
C LYS A 82 -11.29 16.63 -2.22
N GLU A 83 -12.12 15.79 -1.60
CA GLU A 83 -12.55 14.54 -2.24
C GLU A 83 -13.40 14.85 -3.47
N ILE A 84 -13.08 14.24 -4.60
CA ILE A 84 -13.89 14.31 -5.81
C ILE A 84 -15.09 13.38 -5.70
N ASP A 85 -16.10 13.57 -6.56
CA ASP A 85 -17.34 12.81 -6.48
C ASP A 85 -17.14 11.34 -6.85
N ARG A 86 -17.38 10.45 -5.89
CA ARG A 86 -17.20 9.01 -6.05
C ARG A 86 -18.09 8.42 -7.13
N GLN A 87 -19.31 8.88 -7.24
CA GLN A 87 -20.31 8.30 -8.14
C GLN A 87 -20.10 8.75 -9.59
N SER A 88 -19.70 10.00 -9.79
CA SER A 88 -19.62 10.60 -11.13
C SER A 88 -18.20 10.74 -11.68
N GLU A 89 -17.16 10.80 -10.82
CA GLU A 89 -15.81 11.16 -11.26
C GLU A 89 -14.80 10.02 -11.12
N TYR A 90 -14.95 9.11 -10.15
CA TYR A 90 -13.95 8.08 -9.87
C TYR A 90 -13.74 7.09 -11.02
N PHE A 91 -14.79 6.68 -11.68
CA PHE A 91 -14.77 5.58 -12.64
C PHE A 91 -15.06 6.00 -14.09
N ASP A 92 -15.15 7.30 -14.34
CA ASP A 92 -15.26 7.90 -15.68
C ASP A 92 -13.95 8.61 -16.00
N ALA A 93 -13.20 8.07 -16.97
CA ALA A 93 -11.87 8.58 -17.28
C ALA A 93 -11.86 10.06 -17.72
N ALA A 94 -12.89 10.49 -18.46
CA ALA A 94 -12.98 11.87 -18.92
C ALA A 94 -13.29 12.84 -17.77
N LYS A 95 -14.20 12.45 -16.89
CA LYS A 95 -14.55 13.24 -15.71
C LYS A 95 -13.43 13.27 -14.69
N PHE A 96 -12.76 12.13 -14.47
CA PHE A 96 -11.58 12.06 -13.60
C PHE A 96 -10.49 13.01 -14.10
N LYS A 97 -10.18 12.94 -15.40
CA LYS A 97 -9.22 13.84 -16.03
C LYS A 97 -9.62 15.32 -15.85
N ALA A 98 -10.88 15.65 -16.11
CA ALA A 98 -11.37 17.01 -15.93
C ALA A 98 -11.24 17.50 -14.47
N ALA A 99 -11.56 16.66 -13.50
CA ALA A 99 -11.38 16.98 -12.09
C ALA A 99 -9.92 17.29 -11.73
N VAL A 100 -8.97 16.50 -12.27
CA VAL A 100 -7.52 16.73 -12.08
C VAL A 100 -7.08 18.06 -12.72
N GLU A 101 -7.54 18.34 -13.92
CA GLU A 101 -7.18 19.57 -14.69
C GLU A 101 -7.78 20.84 -14.06
N LEU A 102 -8.94 20.75 -13.43
CA LEU A 102 -9.61 21.87 -12.76
C LEU A 102 -9.14 22.11 -11.31
N GLY A 103 -8.59 21.08 -10.70
CA GLY A 103 -8.04 21.13 -9.32
C GLY A 103 -6.63 21.65 -9.29
#